data_fea1d33dc851f11efb227ad1098d9a52
#
_entry.id   fea1d33dc851f11efb227ad1098d9a52
#
_cell.length_a   1.000
_cell.length_b   1.000
_cell.length_c   1.000
_cell.angle_alpha   90.00
_cell.angle_beta   90.00
_cell.angle_gamma   90.00
#
_symmetry.space_group_name_H-M   'P 1'
#
loop_
_entity.id
_entity.type
_entity.pdbx_description
1 polymer ?
#
loop_
_entity_poly.entity_id
_entity_poly.type
_entity_poly.pdbx_seq_one_letter_code
_entity_poly.pdbx_strand_id
1 'polypeptide(L)'
;NTPAAEAGDEALLLAVETGLPVGVGARRKAALDLLVSHHPDLDVVISDDGLQHVALPRQLELVMMHPLGLGNGRCLPAGPLREPAERLAHVDALLVPATSPQSASTSESPEGSRTSAPPRFGIRTELAGIRTLDGHQHWAPADFVATMAGQRLAAVAGISRPERFFDSLRTLGLDITEYPLPDHAHIDPAWLATLPELGVIMTAKDA
;
A
#
# COMPACT_ATOMS: atom_id res chain seq x y z
N ASN A 1 15.53 10.97 -13.80
CA ASN A 1 14.72 9.76 -13.49
C ASN A 1 15.67 8.65 -13.08
N THR A 2 15.56 8.19 -11.85
CA THR A 2 16.35 7.07 -11.32
C THR A 2 15.69 5.76 -11.79
N PRO A 3 16.45 4.79 -12.34
CA PRO A 3 15.88 3.51 -12.75
C PRO A 3 15.30 2.71 -11.58
N ALA A 4 14.30 1.85 -11.84
CA ALA A 4 13.70 0.98 -10.83
C ALA A 4 14.73 0.10 -10.10
N ALA A 5 15.74 -0.38 -10.81
CA ALA A 5 16.83 -1.16 -10.23
C ALA A 5 17.64 -0.43 -9.12
N GLU A 6 17.63 0.90 -9.12
CA GLU A 6 18.30 1.74 -8.12
C GLU A 6 17.34 2.27 -7.06
N ALA A 7 16.14 2.69 -7.47
CA ALA A 7 15.14 3.30 -6.58
C ALA A 7 14.27 2.29 -5.83
N GLY A 8 14.08 1.12 -6.41
CA GLY A 8 13.07 0.12 -6.00
C GLY A 8 11.71 0.40 -6.63
N ASP A 9 10.95 -0.68 -6.87
CA ASP A 9 9.66 -0.62 -7.58
C ASP A 9 8.62 0.22 -6.85
N GLU A 10 8.55 0.10 -5.52
CA GLU A 10 7.57 0.83 -4.69
C GLU A 10 7.80 2.34 -4.72
N ALA A 11 9.06 2.78 -4.65
CA ALA A 11 9.39 4.20 -4.68
C ALA A 11 9.11 4.82 -6.06
N LEU A 12 9.40 4.06 -7.12
CA LEU A 12 9.08 4.49 -8.49
C LEU A 12 7.57 4.60 -8.68
N LEU A 13 6.82 3.59 -8.23
CA LEU A 13 5.36 3.59 -8.28
C LEU A 13 4.78 4.80 -7.55
N LEU A 14 5.24 5.06 -6.32
CA LEU A 14 4.81 6.26 -5.57
C LEU A 14 5.07 7.55 -6.34
N ALA A 15 6.26 7.70 -6.93
CA ALA A 15 6.59 8.89 -7.70
C ALA A 15 5.69 9.06 -8.95
N VAL A 16 5.41 7.97 -9.65
CA VAL A 16 4.56 7.98 -10.86
C VAL A 16 3.09 8.25 -10.50
N GLU A 17 2.56 7.56 -9.48
CA GLU A 17 1.15 7.67 -9.10
C GLU A 17 0.81 9.01 -8.46
N THR A 18 1.73 9.58 -7.71
CA THR A 18 1.47 10.85 -6.99
C THR A 18 1.95 12.08 -7.74
N GLY A 19 2.91 11.93 -8.64
CA GLY A 19 3.63 13.06 -9.26
C GLY A 19 4.47 13.86 -8.26
N LEU A 20 4.63 13.35 -7.02
CA LEU A 20 5.36 14.04 -5.96
C LEU A 20 6.83 13.59 -5.91
N PRO A 21 7.73 14.44 -5.38
CA PRO A 21 9.12 14.07 -5.19
C PRO A 21 9.23 12.94 -4.15
N VAL A 22 9.99 11.89 -4.49
CA VAL A 22 10.25 10.74 -3.62
C VAL A 22 11.74 10.61 -3.36
N GLY A 23 12.13 10.60 -2.08
CA GLY A 23 13.52 10.42 -1.66
C GLY A 23 13.75 8.99 -1.15
N VAL A 24 14.73 8.30 -1.72
CA VAL A 24 15.12 6.93 -1.33
C VAL A 24 16.55 6.89 -0.84
N GLY A 25 16.82 6.08 0.18
CA GLY A 25 18.18 5.88 0.65
C GLY A 25 18.28 5.03 1.91
N ALA A 26 19.36 4.29 2.05
CA ALA A 26 19.64 3.46 3.22
C ALA A 26 19.67 4.29 4.53
N ARG A 27 20.17 5.52 4.44
CA ARG A 27 20.13 6.50 5.53
C ARG A 27 18.96 7.45 5.32
N ARG A 28 17.80 7.16 5.93
CA ARG A 28 16.55 7.93 5.77
C ARG A 28 16.72 9.43 6.05
N LYS A 29 17.53 9.78 7.07
CA LYS A 29 17.79 11.21 7.35
C LYS A 29 18.52 11.90 6.20
N ALA A 30 19.51 11.27 5.58
CA ALA A 30 20.20 11.86 4.43
C ALA A 30 19.28 12.00 3.20
N ALA A 31 18.40 11.04 2.98
CA ALA A 31 17.37 11.14 1.94
C ALA A 31 16.39 12.29 2.21
N LEU A 32 15.96 12.48 3.47
CA LEU A 32 15.14 13.62 3.88
C LEU A 32 15.86 14.96 3.65
N ASP A 33 17.11 15.09 4.09
CA ASP A 33 17.88 16.32 3.95
C ASP A 33 18.06 16.68 2.46
N LEU A 34 18.30 15.68 1.61
CA LEU A 34 18.40 15.86 0.16
C LEU A 34 17.06 16.30 -0.44
N LEU A 35 15.97 15.61 -0.07
CA LEU A 35 14.63 15.92 -0.54
C LEU A 35 14.25 17.38 -0.23
N VAL A 36 14.41 17.81 1.02
CA VAL A 36 14.09 19.17 1.47
C VAL A 36 15.01 20.21 0.81
N SER A 37 16.28 19.88 0.56
CA SER A 37 17.20 20.79 -0.12
C SER A 37 16.84 21.07 -1.55
N HIS A 38 16.24 20.09 -2.26
CA HIS A 38 15.78 20.23 -3.65
C HIS A 38 14.35 20.78 -3.74
N HIS A 39 13.56 20.62 -2.70
CA HIS A 39 12.16 21.03 -2.63
C HIS A 39 11.91 21.81 -1.33
N PRO A 40 12.41 23.06 -1.23
CA PRO A 40 12.31 23.86 0.01
C PRO A 40 10.89 24.34 0.32
N ASP A 41 9.96 24.18 -0.60
CA ASP A 41 8.54 24.51 -0.51
C ASP A 41 7.66 23.37 0.01
N LEU A 42 8.26 22.25 0.41
CA LEU A 42 7.51 21.14 1.01
C LEU A 42 7.02 21.48 2.40
N ASP A 43 5.72 21.42 2.63
CA ASP A 43 5.09 21.59 3.95
C ASP A 43 5.11 20.31 4.76
N VAL A 44 5.00 19.15 4.11
CA VAL A 44 4.87 17.83 4.75
C VAL A 44 5.74 16.80 4.04
N VAL A 45 6.43 15.97 4.81
CA VAL A 45 7.12 14.78 4.31
C VAL A 45 6.54 13.54 4.99
N ILE A 46 6.12 12.56 4.20
CA ILE A 46 5.61 11.28 4.67
C ILE A 46 6.72 10.24 4.56
N SER A 47 7.01 9.53 5.65
CA SER A 47 7.96 8.43 5.65
C SER A 47 7.23 7.10 5.72
N ASP A 48 7.35 6.29 4.68
CA ASP A 48 6.84 4.93 4.65
C ASP A 48 7.77 3.99 5.42
N ASP A 49 7.17 3.05 6.20
CA ASP A 49 7.86 2.11 7.10
C ASP A 49 8.94 2.79 7.99
N GLY A 50 8.58 3.99 8.49
CA GLY A 50 9.52 4.88 9.20
C GLY A 50 9.65 4.61 10.70
N LEU A 51 8.81 3.77 11.31
CA LEU A 51 8.68 3.68 12.76
C LEU A 51 10.00 3.31 13.47
N GLN A 52 10.79 2.38 12.92
CA GLN A 52 12.08 1.96 13.45
C GLN A 52 13.24 2.90 13.13
N HIS A 53 13.03 3.91 12.29
CA HIS A 53 14.08 4.89 11.94
C HIS A 53 14.15 6.04 12.95
N VAL A 54 14.57 5.74 14.18
CA VAL A 54 14.58 6.69 15.32
C VAL A 54 15.43 7.95 15.09
N ALA A 55 16.39 7.90 14.17
CA ALA A 55 17.19 9.08 13.80
C ALA A 55 16.45 10.05 12.88
N LEU A 56 15.29 9.66 12.34
CA LEU A 56 14.46 10.51 11.49
C LEU A 56 13.56 11.37 12.41
N PRO A 57 13.68 12.71 12.40
CA PRO A 57 12.78 13.57 13.15
C PRO A 57 11.36 13.45 12.58
N ARG A 58 10.37 13.40 13.47
CA ARG A 58 8.97 13.26 13.10
C ARG A 58 8.08 13.96 14.10
N GLN A 59 6.98 14.49 13.63
CA GLN A 59 5.98 15.22 14.42
C GLN A 59 4.74 14.37 14.66
N LEU A 60 4.52 13.37 13.78
CA LEU A 60 3.34 12.49 13.82
C LEU A 60 3.74 11.06 13.51
N GLU A 61 3.28 10.11 14.32
CA GLU A 61 3.45 8.68 14.14
C GLU A 61 2.10 7.99 13.97
N LEU A 62 1.85 7.49 12.75
CA LEU A 62 0.67 6.72 12.43
C LEU A 62 1.07 5.25 12.24
N VAL A 63 0.42 4.33 12.95
CA VAL A 63 0.70 2.91 12.82
C VAL A 63 -0.45 2.20 12.14
N MET A 64 -0.16 1.58 10.98
CA MET A 64 -1.11 0.70 10.31
C MET A 64 -1.14 -0.66 11.01
N MET A 65 -2.31 -1.04 11.49
CA MET A 65 -2.52 -2.32 12.15
C MET A 65 -2.81 -3.41 11.13
N HIS A 66 -2.20 -4.58 11.35
CA HIS A 66 -2.56 -5.76 10.56
C HIS A 66 -4.00 -6.21 10.90
N PRO A 67 -4.80 -6.75 9.94
CA PRO A 67 -6.15 -7.25 10.21
C PRO A 67 -6.22 -8.28 11.35
N LEU A 68 -5.17 -9.11 11.51
CA LEU A 68 -5.04 -10.10 12.60
C LEU A 68 -4.47 -9.50 13.90
N GLY A 69 -4.32 -8.17 13.98
CA GLY A 69 -3.76 -7.48 15.13
C GLY A 69 -2.27 -7.75 15.34
N LEU A 70 -1.90 -8.01 16.60
CA LEU A 70 -0.49 -8.18 17.01
C LEU A 70 0.00 -9.64 16.96
N GLY A 71 -0.80 -10.55 16.39
CA GLY A 71 -0.48 -11.98 16.38
C GLY A 71 -0.38 -12.54 17.81
N ASN A 72 0.73 -13.22 18.14
CA ASN A 72 0.97 -13.75 19.47
C ASN A 72 1.54 -12.71 20.47
N GLY A 73 1.65 -11.44 20.09
CA GLY A 73 2.16 -10.36 20.92
C GLY A 73 3.66 -10.38 21.21
N ARG A 74 4.43 -11.24 20.53
CA ARG A 74 5.87 -11.37 20.75
C ARG A 74 6.67 -10.76 19.61
N CYS A 75 7.87 -10.28 19.95
CA CYS A 75 8.83 -9.79 18.97
C CYS A 75 9.54 -10.93 18.23
N LEU A 76 10.10 -10.62 17.08
CA LEU A 76 10.98 -11.51 16.34
C LEU A 76 12.12 -12.04 17.24
N PRO A 77 12.53 -13.30 17.11
CA PRO A 77 12.00 -14.32 16.18
C PRO A 77 10.79 -15.12 16.73
N ALA A 78 10.34 -14.84 17.96
CA ALA A 78 9.29 -15.61 18.64
C ALA A 78 7.86 -15.23 18.20
N GLY A 79 7.70 -14.13 17.52
CA GLY A 79 6.44 -13.62 16.97
C GLY A 79 6.66 -12.60 15.84
N PRO A 80 5.60 -11.98 15.34
CA PRO A 80 5.66 -11.12 14.16
C PRO A 80 6.09 -9.68 14.45
N LEU A 81 6.18 -9.26 15.71
CA LEU A 81 6.41 -7.87 16.04
C LEU A 81 7.88 -7.48 15.86
N ARG A 82 8.13 -6.30 15.29
CA ARG A 82 9.47 -5.68 15.21
C ARG A 82 9.85 -4.98 16.52
N GLU A 83 8.85 -4.49 17.28
CA GLU A 83 8.99 -3.81 18.55
C GLU A 83 7.94 -4.32 19.56
N PRO A 84 8.17 -4.17 20.88
CA PRO A 84 7.18 -4.56 21.89
C PRO A 84 5.83 -3.84 21.69
N ALA A 85 4.73 -4.52 22.02
CA ALA A 85 3.37 -4.00 21.82
C ALA A 85 3.12 -2.69 22.58
N GLU A 86 3.83 -2.47 23.70
CA GLU A 86 3.78 -1.26 24.51
C GLU A 86 4.17 -0.01 23.72
N ARG A 87 4.94 -0.16 22.64
CA ARG A 87 5.29 0.95 21.74
C ARG A 87 4.07 1.65 21.17
N LEU A 88 2.97 0.92 20.97
CA LEU A 88 1.72 1.48 20.46
C LEU A 88 1.08 2.52 21.39
N ALA A 89 1.39 2.51 22.69
CA ALA A 89 0.92 3.54 23.62
C ALA A 89 1.58 4.91 23.40
N HIS A 90 2.64 4.96 22.58
CA HIS A 90 3.46 6.16 22.37
C HIS A 90 3.39 6.69 20.93
N VAL A 91 2.44 6.21 20.14
CA VAL A 91 2.16 6.72 18.79
C VAL A 91 0.97 7.67 18.81
N ASP A 92 0.84 8.51 17.79
CA ASP A 92 -0.21 9.51 17.74
C ASP A 92 -1.56 8.93 17.31
N ALA A 93 -1.55 7.90 16.45
CA ALA A 93 -2.78 7.20 16.06
C ALA A 93 -2.53 5.80 15.51
N LEU A 94 -3.59 4.95 15.60
CA LEU A 94 -3.65 3.64 15.00
C LEU A 94 -4.63 3.65 13.82
N LEU A 95 -4.17 3.20 12.66
CA LEU A 95 -4.99 3.00 11.47
C LEU A 95 -5.39 1.53 11.41
N VAL A 96 -6.68 1.24 11.55
CA VAL A 96 -7.20 -0.12 11.69
C VAL A 96 -8.07 -0.45 10.48
N PRO A 97 -7.88 -1.61 9.81
CA PRO A 97 -8.76 -2.02 8.72
C PRO A 97 -10.22 -2.03 9.17
N ALA A 98 -11.12 -1.44 8.38
CA ALA A 98 -12.54 -1.29 8.72
C ALA A 98 -13.27 -2.64 8.94
N THR A 99 -12.74 -3.72 8.38
CA THR A 99 -13.22 -5.10 8.55
C THR A 99 -12.74 -5.77 9.84
N SER A 100 -11.84 -5.11 10.59
CA SER A 100 -11.32 -5.66 11.85
C SER A 100 -12.34 -5.47 13.00
N PRO A 101 -12.50 -6.44 13.89
CA PRO A 101 -13.31 -6.28 15.12
C PRO A 101 -12.84 -5.09 15.99
N GLN A 102 -11.61 -4.62 15.79
CA GLN A 102 -11.01 -3.50 16.51
C GLN A 102 -11.40 -2.12 15.94
N SER A 103 -12.05 -2.06 14.77
CA SER A 103 -12.47 -0.80 14.15
C SER A 103 -13.68 -0.13 14.82
N ALA A 104 -14.39 -0.86 15.68
CA ALA A 104 -15.64 -0.37 16.30
C ALA A 104 -15.46 0.58 17.49
N SER A 105 -14.23 0.83 17.93
CA SER A 105 -13.94 1.73 19.04
C SER A 105 -13.33 3.06 18.56
N THR A 106 -14.15 3.93 18.01
CA THR A 106 -13.86 5.36 17.94
C THR A 106 -14.04 5.93 19.35
N SER A 107 -12.97 5.90 20.15
CA SER A 107 -12.96 6.66 21.40
C SER A 107 -12.62 8.11 21.04
N GLU A 108 -13.63 8.97 21.00
CA GLU A 108 -13.42 10.40 21.23
C GLU A 108 -12.83 10.56 22.63
N SER A 109 -11.53 10.75 22.72
CA SER A 109 -10.88 11.07 23.98
C SER A 109 -10.99 12.57 24.21
N PRO A 110 -11.48 13.03 25.37
CA PRO A 110 -11.48 14.45 25.70
C PRO A 110 -10.03 14.95 25.78
N GLU A 111 -9.83 16.17 25.27
CA GLU A 111 -8.56 16.88 25.28
C GLU A 111 -7.97 16.91 26.71
N GLY A 112 -6.72 16.48 26.85
CA GLY A 112 -5.90 16.86 28.01
C GLY A 112 -5.22 15.77 28.82
N SER A 113 -5.31 14.46 28.51
CA SER A 113 -4.59 13.44 29.30
C SER A 113 -3.76 12.51 28.43
N ARG A 114 -2.43 12.57 28.58
CA ARG A 114 -1.44 11.66 27.92
C ARG A 114 -1.47 10.20 28.44
N THR A 115 -2.49 9.80 29.18
CA THR A 115 -2.66 8.44 29.73
C THR A 115 -3.73 7.61 29.02
N SER A 116 -4.37 8.15 27.98
CA SER A 116 -5.33 7.40 27.17
C SER A 116 -4.64 6.67 26.01
N ALA A 117 -5.15 5.49 25.65
CA ALA A 117 -4.70 4.78 24.46
C ALA A 117 -4.81 5.68 23.20
N PRO A 118 -3.90 5.53 22.21
CA PRO A 118 -3.95 6.36 21.01
C PRO A 118 -5.26 6.19 20.26
N PRO A 119 -5.77 7.28 19.64
CA PRO A 119 -7.01 7.22 18.86
C PRO A 119 -6.89 6.21 17.72
N ARG A 120 -8.02 5.59 17.38
CA ARG A 120 -8.11 4.59 16.31
C ARG A 120 -8.98 5.12 15.19
N PHE A 121 -8.45 5.02 13.96
CA PHE A 121 -9.18 5.39 12.76
C PHE A 121 -9.40 4.17 11.87
N GLY A 122 -10.64 3.92 11.50
CA GLY A 122 -10.97 2.89 10.51
C GLY A 122 -10.46 3.30 9.13
N ILE A 123 -9.72 2.42 8.46
CA ILE A 123 -9.28 2.63 7.09
C ILE A 123 -9.92 1.59 6.18
N ARG A 124 -10.23 2.01 4.95
CA ARG A 124 -10.75 1.15 3.89
C ARG A 124 -9.85 1.28 2.68
N THR A 125 -9.52 0.14 2.09
CA THR A 125 -8.84 0.10 0.79
C THR A 125 -9.91 -0.07 -0.28
N GLU A 126 -9.94 0.82 -1.25
CA GLU A 126 -10.87 0.80 -2.37
C GLU A 126 -10.08 0.84 -3.68
N LEU A 127 -10.60 0.21 -4.71
CA LEU A 127 -10.06 0.33 -6.05
C LEU A 127 -10.40 1.72 -6.59
N ALA A 128 -9.37 2.54 -6.80
CA ALA A 128 -9.55 3.92 -7.24
C ALA A 128 -9.94 4.01 -8.73
N GLY A 129 -9.42 3.12 -9.57
CA GLY A 129 -9.67 3.11 -11.00
C GLY A 129 -8.92 2.02 -11.73
N ILE A 130 -9.22 1.85 -12.99
CA ILE A 130 -8.52 0.98 -13.93
C ILE A 130 -8.07 1.81 -15.11
N ARG A 131 -6.84 1.60 -15.56
CA ARG A 131 -6.28 2.32 -16.71
C ARG A 131 -5.53 1.38 -17.65
N THR A 132 -5.40 1.76 -18.89
CA THR A 132 -4.49 1.08 -19.83
C THR A 132 -3.03 1.35 -19.45
N LEU A 133 -2.12 0.44 -19.82
CA LEU A 133 -0.68 0.59 -19.56
C LEU A 133 -0.09 1.86 -20.19
N ASP A 134 -0.61 2.28 -21.34
CA ASP A 134 -0.20 3.53 -22.01
C ASP A 134 -0.82 4.80 -21.39
N GLY A 135 -1.71 4.62 -20.39
CA GLY A 135 -2.39 5.72 -19.69
C GLY A 135 -3.44 6.45 -20.51
N HIS A 136 -3.75 6.02 -21.75
CA HIS A 136 -4.69 6.73 -22.63
C HIS A 136 -6.14 6.56 -22.24
N GLN A 137 -6.49 5.47 -21.59
CA GLN A 137 -7.85 5.21 -21.13
C GLN A 137 -7.87 4.99 -19.62
N HIS A 138 -8.89 5.54 -18.99
CA HIS A 138 -9.12 5.43 -17.55
C HIS A 138 -10.61 5.22 -17.30
N TRP A 139 -10.94 4.30 -16.43
CA TRP A 139 -12.31 3.97 -16.04
C TRP A 139 -12.49 4.04 -14.52
N ALA A 140 -13.66 4.53 -14.11
CA ALA A 140 -14.12 4.18 -12.77
C ALA A 140 -14.43 2.67 -12.72
N PRO A 141 -14.30 2.02 -11.56
CA PRO A 141 -14.49 0.56 -11.46
C PRO A 141 -15.82 0.07 -12.03
N ALA A 142 -16.93 0.78 -11.77
CA ALA A 142 -18.26 0.40 -12.26
C ALA A 142 -18.36 0.48 -13.80
N ASP A 143 -17.76 1.50 -14.40
CA ASP A 143 -17.77 1.69 -15.86
C ASP A 143 -16.95 0.61 -16.57
N PHE A 144 -15.82 0.22 -15.96
CA PHE A 144 -15.01 -0.86 -16.47
C PHE A 144 -15.76 -2.19 -16.45
N VAL A 145 -16.45 -2.51 -15.35
CA VAL A 145 -17.28 -3.72 -15.24
C VAL A 145 -18.35 -3.74 -16.32
N ALA A 146 -19.02 -2.61 -16.57
CA ALA A 146 -20.02 -2.51 -17.63
C ALA A 146 -19.42 -2.74 -19.03
N THR A 147 -18.21 -2.21 -19.25
CA THR A 147 -17.48 -2.39 -20.52
C THR A 147 -17.06 -3.84 -20.74
N MET A 148 -16.67 -4.54 -19.68
CA MET A 148 -16.18 -5.94 -19.73
C MET A 148 -17.29 -6.97 -19.51
N ALA A 149 -18.56 -6.57 -19.51
CA ALA A 149 -19.67 -7.48 -19.25
C ALA A 149 -19.68 -8.65 -20.22
N GLY A 150 -19.71 -9.87 -19.69
CA GLY A 150 -19.68 -11.13 -20.46
C GLY A 150 -18.31 -11.50 -21.06
N GLN A 151 -17.26 -10.76 -20.70
CA GLN A 151 -15.89 -11.04 -21.14
C GLN A 151 -15.07 -11.56 -19.97
N ARG A 152 -14.21 -12.54 -20.23
CA ARG A 152 -13.28 -13.07 -19.23
C ARG A 152 -11.92 -12.43 -19.40
N LEU A 153 -11.32 -11.99 -18.29
CA LEU A 153 -10.01 -11.36 -18.22
C LEU A 153 -8.99 -12.25 -17.53
N ALA A 154 -7.74 -12.22 -17.97
CA ALA A 154 -6.62 -12.78 -17.25
C ALA A 154 -6.22 -11.81 -16.12
N ALA A 155 -6.40 -12.19 -14.87
CA ALA A 155 -5.93 -11.42 -13.72
C ALA A 155 -4.53 -11.92 -13.31
N VAL A 156 -3.51 -11.09 -13.51
CA VAL A 156 -2.11 -11.42 -13.25
C VAL A 156 -1.61 -10.61 -12.05
N ALA A 157 -0.96 -11.26 -11.07
CA ALA A 157 -0.44 -10.56 -9.92
C ALA A 157 0.84 -11.21 -9.36
N GLY A 158 1.94 -10.42 -9.32
CA GLY A 158 3.24 -10.74 -8.72
C GLY A 158 3.46 -9.97 -7.41
N ILE A 159 2.52 -10.05 -6.50
CA ILE A 159 2.54 -9.41 -5.18
C ILE A 159 2.45 -10.44 -4.06
N SER A 160 2.85 -10.08 -2.84
CA SER A 160 2.90 -11.00 -1.68
C SER A 160 1.57 -11.65 -1.30
N ARG A 161 0.43 -11.05 -1.67
CA ARG A 161 -0.93 -11.55 -1.39
C ARG A 161 -1.85 -11.35 -2.59
N PRO A 162 -1.64 -12.11 -3.67
CA PRO A 162 -2.39 -11.94 -4.91
C PRO A 162 -3.89 -12.23 -4.76
N GLU A 163 -4.27 -13.06 -3.78
CA GLU A 163 -5.67 -13.41 -3.50
C GLU A 163 -6.53 -12.16 -3.21
N ARG A 164 -5.96 -11.16 -2.52
CA ARG A 164 -6.67 -9.91 -2.24
C ARG A 164 -7.02 -9.13 -3.49
N PHE A 165 -6.10 -9.11 -4.44
CA PHE A 165 -6.34 -8.48 -5.73
C PHE A 165 -7.43 -9.23 -6.50
N PHE A 166 -7.34 -10.55 -6.60
CA PHE A 166 -8.34 -11.36 -7.27
C PHE A 166 -9.73 -11.25 -6.62
N ASP A 167 -9.80 -11.29 -5.30
CA ASP A 167 -11.05 -11.11 -4.55
C ASP A 167 -11.65 -9.71 -4.78
N SER A 168 -10.82 -8.67 -4.91
CA SER A 168 -11.32 -7.32 -5.22
C SER A 168 -11.95 -7.26 -6.60
N LEU A 169 -11.35 -7.90 -7.61
CA LEU A 169 -11.90 -7.97 -8.97
C LEU A 169 -13.21 -8.77 -9.03
N ARG A 170 -13.29 -9.90 -8.31
CA ARG A 170 -14.53 -10.68 -8.20
C ARG A 170 -15.64 -9.91 -7.49
N THR A 171 -15.30 -9.20 -6.42
CA THR A 171 -16.25 -8.36 -5.68
C THR A 171 -16.84 -7.25 -6.55
N LEU A 172 -16.07 -6.75 -7.52
CA LEU A 172 -16.56 -5.82 -8.53
C LEU A 172 -17.49 -6.47 -9.56
N GLY A 173 -17.50 -7.80 -9.66
CA GLY A 173 -18.31 -8.53 -10.63
C GLY A 173 -17.59 -8.88 -11.95
N LEU A 174 -16.26 -8.79 -11.99
CA LEU A 174 -15.49 -9.21 -13.15
C LEU A 174 -15.35 -10.73 -13.22
N ASP A 175 -15.47 -11.31 -14.42
CA ASP A 175 -15.15 -12.71 -14.71
C ASP A 175 -13.64 -12.79 -14.98
N ILE A 176 -12.91 -13.50 -14.13
CA ILE A 176 -11.45 -13.57 -14.20
C ILE A 176 -10.92 -14.99 -14.17
N THR A 177 -9.83 -15.23 -14.90
CA THR A 177 -8.91 -16.36 -14.69
C THR A 177 -7.69 -15.85 -13.92
N GLU A 178 -7.30 -16.52 -12.85
CA GLU A 178 -6.21 -16.09 -11.98
C GLU A 178 -4.87 -16.65 -12.41
N TYR A 179 -3.88 -15.76 -12.43
CA TYR A 179 -2.48 -16.08 -12.70
C TYR A 179 -1.60 -15.51 -11.58
N PRO A 180 -1.53 -16.19 -10.42
CA PRO A 180 -0.64 -15.77 -9.34
C PRO A 180 0.82 -16.02 -9.73
N LEU A 181 1.65 -15.02 -9.54
CA LEU A 181 3.10 -15.09 -9.75
C LEU A 181 3.83 -14.92 -8.41
N PRO A 182 5.09 -15.38 -8.30
CA PRO A 182 5.94 -15.05 -7.16
C PRO A 182 6.03 -13.53 -6.96
N ASP A 183 6.18 -13.09 -5.71
CA ASP A 183 6.37 -11.67 -5.40
C ASP A 183 7.62 -11.13 -6.13
N HIS A 184 7.48 -9.94 -6.72
CA HIS A 184 8.49 -9.31 -7.59
C HIS A 184 8.88 -10.13 -8.85
N ALA A 185 8.01 -11.02 -9.33
CA ALA A 185 8.27 -11.74 -10.57
C ALA A 185 8.37 -10.76 -11.75
N HIS A 186 9.34 -10.99 -12.62
CA HIS A 186 9.38 -10.29 -13.90
C HIS A 186 8.30 -10.84 -14.82
N ILE A 187 7.42 -9.97 -15.30
CA ILE A 187 6.33 -10.34 -16.20
C ILE A 187 6.79 -10.15 -17.64
N ASP A 188 6.87 -11.28 -18.38
CA ASP A 188 7.23 -11.24 -19.79
C ASP A 188 6.02 -10.86 -20.67
N PRO A 189 6.07 -9.75 -21.41
CA PRO A 189 5.01 -9.37 -22.32
C PRO A 189 4.68 -10.44 -23.38
N ALA A 190 5.69 -11.23 -23.80
CA ALA A 190 5.47 -12.31 -24.73
C ALA A 190 4.61 -13.43 -24.12
N TRP A 191 4.80 -13.73 -22.85
CA TRP A 191 3.94 -14.66 -22.12
C TRP A 191 2.52 -14.13 -21.98
N LEU A 192 2.35 -12.85 -21.62
CA LEU A 192 1.00 -12.24 -21.52
C LEU A 192 0.22 -12.35 -22.83
N ALA A 193 0.90 -12.21 -23.98
CA ALA A 193 0.28 -12.34 -25.27
C ALA A 193 -0.18 -13.77 -25.61
N THR A 194 0.24 -14.79 -24.86
CA THR A 194 -0.19 -16.19 -25.04
C THR A 194 -1.45 -16.55 -24.24
N LEU A 195 -1.90 -15.68 -23.34
CA LEU A 195 -3.06 -15.94 -22.51
C LEU A 195 -4.34 -15.95 -23.37
N PRO A 196 -5.25 -16.90 -23.11
CA PRO A 196 -6.43 -17.10 -23.97
C PRO A 196 -7.55 -16.08 -23.75
N GLU A 197 -7.49 -15.30 -22.66
CA GLU A 197 -8.48 -14.31 -22.29
C GLU A 197 -8.43 -13.08 -23.22
N LEU A 198 -9.53 -12.32 -23.26
CA LEU A 198 -9.65 -11.14 -24.13
C LEU A 198 -8.63 -10.04 -23.78
N GLY A 199 -8.26 -9.93 -22.51
CA GLY A 199 -7.33 -8.92 -22.02
C GLY A 199 -6.74 -9.31 -20.69
N VAL A 200 -5.69 -8.59 -20.31
CA VAL A 200 -4.98 -8.79 -19.04
C VAL A 200 -5.26 -7.62 -18.11
N ILE A 201 -5.55 -7.92 -16.85
CA ILE A 201 -5.62 -6.94 -15.76
C ILE A 201 -4.58 -7.31 -14.69
N MET A 202 -3.82 -6.31 -14.24
CA MET A 202 -2.76 -6.51 -13.26
C MET A 202 -2.72 -5.37 -12.26
N THR A 203 -1.94 -5.51 -11.19
CA THR A 203 -1.76 -4.41 -10.23
C THR A 203 -0.89 -3.31 -10.83
N ALA A 204 -0.99 -2.09 -10.32
CA ALA A 204 -0.14 -0.99 -10.77
C ALA A 204 1.36 -1.23 -10.48
N LYS A 205 1.68 -2.11 -9.52
CA LYS A 205 3.05 -2.54 -9.23
C LYS A 205 3.61 -3.47 -10.31
N ASP A 206 2.73 -4.28 -10.91
CA ASP A 206 3.10 -5.31 -11.89
C ASP A 206 3.06 -4.77 -13.33
N ALA A 207 2.49 -3.58 -13.53
CA ALA A 207 2.37 -2.86 -14.80
C ALA A 207 3.65 -2.05 -15.12
#